data_a8e0d5d02404e3f341adfda5707883ff
#
_entry.id   a8e0d5d02404e3f341adfda5707883ff
#
_cell.length_a   1.000
_cell.length_b   1.000
_cell.length_c   1.000
_cell.angle_alpha   90.00
_cell.angle_beta   90.00
_cell.angle_gamma   90.00
#
_symmetry.space_group_name_H-M   'P 1'
#
loop_
_entity.id
_entity.type
_entity.pdbx_description
1 polymer ?
#
loop_
_entity_poly.entity_id
_entity_poly.type
_entity_poly.pdbx_seq_one_letter_code
_entity_poly.pdbx_strand_id
1 'polypeptide(L)'
;MWIFCLLLLFAAALRAQPPADHLPGTSRLTAAEEFSPLMVAGIDRALDRQLEETVAKRTRFWRRDPASPAAYTASVAPNRARLQQIIGAVDERRAPAVIEYVGGPDRPVLVAETERVRVFAVRWAVFEGVNGEGLLLEPKERVRARIVALPDADELPEALAGMIAGENAWALRLAESGCEVIVPALLDRRATWSGNPRIAMTDQTHREWIWRQSYELGRHPIGFEVQTVRAVLDAWAARSEKLPVGVAGYGEGGLIALYASAIDPRVDAALVSGYFQRREELWREPIYRRVFGLLKEFGDAEIASLVAPRTLVIEHSAGPKVDGPPSVEASRRKGAAPGVITPLTFAAVRLEVERARTLVAGVGSPVALVSGPDGAVVTPGSAPALQALLEGLGVPGPSIREPIVAPTVQARPDADARQQRRVAELSEFCQRLQRRSESGREALWQATTPQPGVDWAG
;
A
#
# COMPACT_ATOMS: atom_id res chain seq x y z
N MET A 1 -51.90 -39.05 -57.97
CA MET A 1 -51.75 -39.94 -56.80
C MET A 1 -50.31 -40.07 -56.32
N TRP A 2 -49.32 -39.66 -57.09
CA TRP A 2 -47.89 -39.73 -56.68
C TRP A 2 -47.34 -38.47 -55.98
N ILE A 3 -47.90 -37.30 -56.16
CA ILE A 3 -47.46 -36.04 -55.54
C ILE A 3 -47.90 -35.95 -54.06
N PHE A 4 -49.01 -36.63 -53.68
CA PHE A 4 -49.49 -36.66 -52.30
C PHE A 4 -48.65 -37.57 -51.38
N CYS A 5 -48.00 -38.59 -51.90
CA CYS A 5 -47.11 -39.46 -51.13
C CYS A 5 -45.74 -38.82 -50.86
N LEU A 6 -45.23 -37.93 -51.76
CA LEU A 6 -43.96 -37.21 -51.53
C LEU A 6 -44.10 -36.11 -50.49
N LEU A 7 -45.27 -35.47 -50.37
CA LEU A 7 -45.51 -34.47 -49.32
C LEU A 7 -45.64 -35.08 -47.90
N LEU A 8 -46.17 -36.34 -47.83
CA LEU A 8 -46.19 -37.05 -46.54
C LEU A 8 -44.85 -37.62 -46.09
N LEU A 9 -43.94 -37.90 -47.00
CA LEU A 9 -42.57 -38.30 -46.68
C LEU A 9 -41.70 -37.10 -46.24
N PHE A 10 -41.98 -35.88 -46.72
CA PHE A 10 -41.28 -34.69 -46.26
C PHE A 10 -41.83 -34.17 -44.93
N ALA A 11 -43.07 -34.37 -44.58
CA ALA A 11 -43.66 -34.03 -43.28
C ALA A 11 -43.22 -34.96 -42.14
N ALA A 12 -42.71 -36.17 -42.46
CA ALA A 12 -42.20 -37.12 -41.47
C ALA A 12 -40.74 -36.83 -41.08
N ALA A 13 -40.02 -35.92 -41.78
CA ALA A 13 -38.63 -35.57 -41.48
C ALA A 13 -38.45 -34.38 -40.50
N LEU A 14 -39.54 -33.69 -40.17
CA LEU A 14 -39.57 -32.69 -39.09
C LEU A 14 -40.02 -33.36 -37.77
N ARG A 15 -39.32 -34.44 -37.40
CA ARG A 15 -39.34 -34.88 -36.01
C ARG A 15 -38.57 -33.84 -35.24
N ALA A 16 -39.28 -33.06 -34.43
CA ALA A 16 -38.68 -32.26 -33.40
C ALA A 16 -37.68 -33.15 -32.64
N GLN A 17 -36.40 -32.87 -32.73
CA GLN A 17 -35.44 -33.51 -31.83
C GLN A 17 -35.98 -33.33 -30.41
N PRO A 18 -36.04 -34.40 -29.62
CA PRO A 18 -36.41 -34.24 -28.22
C PRO A 18 -35.53 -33.16 -27.65
N PRO A 19 -36.05 -32.23 -26.83
CA PRO A 19 -35.26 -31.20 -26.24
C PRO A 19 -34.02 -31.84 -25.62
N ALA A 20 -32.85 -31.38 -26.01
CA ALA A 20 -31.63 -31.94 -25.49
C ALA A 20 -31.74 -31.91 -23.96
N ASP A 21 -31.55 -33.05 -23.30
CA ASP A 21 -31.69 -33.24 -21.85
C ASP A 21 -30.71 -32.35 -21.06
N HIS A 22 -29.84 -31.59 -21.77
CA HIS A 22 -28.86 -30.63 -21.26
C HIS A 22 -28.48 -29.59 -22.33
N LEU A 23 -27.99 -28.47 -21.92
CA LEU A 23 -27.53 -27.38 -22.80
C LEU A 23 -26.33 -27.84 -23.66
N PRO A 24 -26.21 -27.37 -24.93
CA PRO A 24 -25.09 -27.69 -25.81
C PRO A 24 -23.75 -27.37 -25.12
N GLY A 25 -22.79 -28.29 -25.18
CA GLY A 25 -21.49 -28.13 -24.55
C GLY A 25 -21.46 -28.43 -23.05
N THR A 26 -22.57 -28.87 -22.45
CA THR A 26 -22.61 -29.31 -21.05
C THR A 26 -22.89 -30.80 -20.95
N SER A 27 -22.60 -31.38 -19.78
CA SER A 27 -23.00 -32.74 -19.43
C SER A 27 -23.97 -32.69 -18.26
N ARG A 28 -24.82 -33.75 -18.16
CA ARG A 28 -25.76 -33.87 -17.04
C ARG A 28 -25.00 -33.93 -15.72
N LEU A 29 -25.44 -33.12 -14.74
CA LEU A 29 -24.87 -33.14 -13.41
C LEU A 29 -25.31 -34.41 -12.67
N THR A 30 -24.33 -35.29 -12.40
CA THR A 30 -24.58 -36.61 -11.75
C THR A 30 -24.05 -36.64 -10.31
N ALA A 31 -23.53 -35.51 -9.78
CA ALA A 31 -23.04 -35.42 -8.42
C ALA A 31 -24.20 -35.66 -7.42
N ALA A 32 -23.99 -36.58 -6.49
CA ALA A 32 -24.92 -36.87 -5.40
C ALA A 32 -24.64 -36.05 -4.12
N GLU A 33 -23.53 -35.27 -4.12
CA GLU A 33 -23.11 -34.46 -3.01
C GLU A 33 -23.91 -33.13 -2.97
N GLU A 34 -23.83 -32.44 -1.83
CA GLU A 34 -24.40 -31.12 -1.69
C GLU A 34 -23.69 -30.12 -2.61
N PHE A 35 -24.45 -29.39 -3.45
CA PHE A 35 -23.86 -28.54 -4.48
C PHE A 35 -23.20 -27.26 -3.93
N SER A 36 -23.66 -26.73 -2.82
CA SER A 36 -23.15 -25.49 -2.24
C SER A 36 -21.65 -25.55 -1.97
N PRO A 37 -21.12 -26.54 -1.23
CA PRO A 37 -19.68 -26.71 -1.05
C PRO A 37 -18.91 -26.97 -2.35
N LEU A 38 -19.50 -27.76 -3.28
CA LEU A 38 -18.87 -28.05 -4.58
C LEU A 38 -18.71 -26.79 -5.44
N MET A 39 -19.73 -25.92 -5.46
CA MET A 39 -19.67 -24.63 -6.17
C MET A 39 -18.61 -23.73 -5.59
N VAL A 40 -18.56 -23.57 -4.26
CA VAL A 40 -17.56 -22.74 -3.58
C VAL A 40 -16.15 -23.24 -3.90
N ALA A 41 -15.89 -24.54 -3.73
CA ALA A 41 -14.59 -25.14 -4.04
C ALA A 41 -14.23 -25.04 -5.54
N GLY A 42 -15.22 -25.09 -6.42
CA GLY A 42 -15.04 -24.91 -7.86
C GLY A 42 -14.63 -23.48 -8.23
N ILE A 43 -15.28 -22.49 -7.64
CA ILE A 43 -14.98 -21.06 -7.82
C ILE A 43 -13.57 -20.77 -7.26
N ASP A 44 -13.25 -21.27 -6.07
CA ASP A 44 -11.96 -21.10 -5.42
C ASP A 44 -10.82 -21.59 -6.32
N ARG A 45 -10.89 -22.85 -6.78
CA ARG A 45 -9.92 -23.40 -7.74
C ARG A 45 -9.82 -22.60 -9.05
N ALA A 46 -10.93 -22.04 -9.52
CA ALA A 46 -10.91 -21.22 -10.74
C ALA A 46 -10.21 -19.89 -10.52
N LEU A 47 -10.43 -19.25 -9.36
CA LEU A 47 -9.78 -18.01 -8.98
C LEU A 47 -8.26 -18.19 -8.76
N ASP A 48 -7.84 -19.27 -8.09
CA ASP A 48 -6.44 -19.58 -7.90
C ASP A 48 -5.70 -19.75 -9.24
N ARG A 49 -6.28 -20.52 -10.17
CA ARG A 49 -5.71 -20.64 -11.54
C ARG A 49 -5.62 -19.29 -12.24
N GLN A 50 -6.66 -18.43 -12.11
CA GLN A 50 -6.61 -17.09 -12.70
C GLN A 50 -5.50 -16.23 -12.10
N LEU A 51 -5.27 -16.30 -10.78
CA LEU A 51 -4.20 -15.58 -10.11
C LEU A 51 -2.82 -16.03 -10.63
N GLU A 52 -2.56 -17.33 -10.71
CA GLU A 52 -1.32 -17.88 -11.25
C GLU A 52 -1.08 -17.44 -12.71
N GLU A 53 -2.11 -17.57 -13.56
CA GLU A 53 -2.02 -17.16 -14.97
C GLU A 53 -1.82 -15.65 -15.13
N THR A 54 -2.24 -14.85 -14.15
CA THR A 54 -2.15 -13.39 -14.20
C THR A 54 -0.71 -12.92 -14.29
N VAL A 55 0.23 -13.60 -13.62
CA VAL A 55 1.66 -13.23 -13.63
C VAL A 55 2.20 -13.15 -15.07
N ALA A 56 1.95 -14.17 -15.88
CA ALA A 56 2.37 -14.19 -17.29
C ALA A 56 1.61 -13.16 -18.14
N LYS A 57 0.33 -12.95 -17.81
CA LYS A 57 -0.55 -12.05 -18.56
C LYS A 57 -0.29 -10.56 -18.26
N ARG A 58 0.43 -10.20 -17.19
CA ARG A 58 0.75 -8.81 -16.81
C ARG A 58 1.52 -8.08 -17.89
N THR A 59 2.38 -8.76 -18.65
CA THR A 59 3.20 -8.17 -19.73
C THR A 59 2.37 -7.37 -20.72
N ARG A 60 1.12 -7.74 -20.99
CA ARG A 60 0.22 -7.04 -21.94
C ARG A 60 -0.14 -5.61 -21.52
N PHE A 61 0.01 -5.26 -20.23
CA PHE A 61 -0.27 -3.93 -19.72
C PHE A 61 0.97 -3.01 -19.74
N TRP A 62 2.13 -3.53 -20.14
CA TRP A 62 3.40 -2.85 -20.02
C TRP A 62 4.08 -2.66 -21.36
N ARG A 63 4.59 -1.45 -21.59
CA ARG A 63 5.35 -1.09 -22.79
C ARG A 63 6.64 -0.39 -22.38
N ARG A 64 7.56 -1.16 -21.75
CA ARG A 64 8.82 -0.61 -21.23
C ARG A 64 9.78 -0.32 -22.37
N ASP A 65 10.36 0.89 -22.40
CA ASP A 65 11.37 1.31 -23.34
C ASP A 65 12.72 1.47 -22.60
N PRO A 66 13.65 0.52 -22.73
CA PRO A 66 14.94 0.57 -22.04
C PRO A 66 16.01 1.42 -22.77
N ALA A 67 15.68 2.10 -23.86
CA ALA A 67 16.63 2.84 -24.68
C ALA A 67 17.41 3.92 -23.90
N SER A 68 16.79 4.53 -22.90
CA SER A 68 17.41 5.47 -21.96
C SER A 68 16.60 5.58 -20.66
N PRO A 69 17.18 6.10 -19.56
CA PRO A 69 16.45 6.40 -18.33
C PRO A 69 15.24 7.30 -18.55
N ALA A 70 15.34 8.30 -19.41
CA ALA A 70 14.25 9.21 -19.76
C ALA A 70 13.15 8.49 -20.56
N ALA A 71 13.51 7.70 -21.58
CA ALA A 71 12.58 6.89 -22.36
C ALA A 71 11.84 5.89 -21.47
N TYR A 72 12.55 5.20 -20.58
CA TYR A 72 11.95 4.29 -19.63
C TYR A 72 10.92 4.99 -18.72
N THR A 73 11.32 6.11 -18.11
CA THR A 73 10.44 6.89 -17.21
C THR A 73 9.16 7.33 -17.92
N ALA A 74 9.27 7.79 -19.15
CA ALA A 74 8.13 8.17 -19.98
C ALA A 74 7.24 6.97 -20.34
N SER A 75 7.83 5.84 -20.71
CA SER A 75 7.10 4.64 -21.13
C SER A 75 6.27 4.01 -20.01
N VAL A 76 6.70 4.10 -18.76
CA VAL A 76 5.98 3.56 -17.58
C VAL A 76 5.08 4.58 -16.87
N ALA A 77 5.04 5.83 -17.33
CA ALA A 77 4.20 6.86 -16.73
C ALA A 77 2.69 6.50 -16.71
N PRO A 78 2.10 5.89 -17.77
CA PRO A 78 0.72 5.42 -17.72
C PRO A 78 0.48 4.35 -16.64
N ASN A 79 1.43 3.43 -16.44
CA ASN A 79 1.34 2.40 -15.40
C ASN A 79 1.42 3.01 -14.01
N ARG A 80 2.25 4.06 -13.81
CA ARG A 80 2.33 4.82 -12.56
C ARG A 80 0.99 5.49 -12.22
N ALA A 81 0.38 6.18 -13.20
CA ALA A 81 -0.94 6.78 -13.05
C ALA A 81 -2.01 5.72 -12.76
N ARG A 82 -1.93 4.56 -13.42
CA ARG A 82 -2.84 3.44 -13.20
C ARG A 82 -2.71 2.85 -11.79
N LEU A 83 -1.49 2.65 -11.29
CA LEU A 83 -1.25 2.21 -9.91
C LEU A 83 -1.85 3.19 -8.90
N GLN A 84 -1.65 4.50 -9.11
CA GLN A 84 -2.22 5.55 -8.27
C GLN A 84 -3.75 5.45 -8.18
N GLN A 85 -4.43 5.19 -9.32
CA GLN A 85 -5.88 4.98 -9.35
C GLN A 85 -6.30 3.72 -8.60
N ILE A 86 -5.63 2.59 -8.86
CA ILE A 86 -5.96 1.29 -8.28
C ILE A 86 -5.89 1.32 -6.74
N ILE A 87 -4.88 1.97 -6.18
CA ILE A 87 -4.74 2.09 -4.72
C ILE A 87 -5.57 3.22 -4.12
N GLY A 88 -6.35 3.94 -4.93
CA GLY A 88 -7.20 5.03 -4.46
C GLY A 88 -6.45 6.27 -3.95
N ALA A 89 -5.22 6.52 -4.42
CA ALA A 89 -4.44 7.72 -4.07
C ALA A 89 -4.79 8.90 -4.97
N VAL A 90 -6.09 9.27 -5.04
CA VAL A 90 -6.67 10.16 -6.07
C VAL A 90 -7.25 11.45 -5.51
N ASP A 91 -7.24 11.63 -4.18
CA ASP A 91 -7.78 12.83 -3.56
C ASP A 91 -6.81 14.01 -3.74
N GLU A 92 -7.37 15.20 -3.93
CA GLU A 92 -6.61 16.43 -4.10
C GLU A 92 -5.88 16.79 -2.80
N ARG A 93 -4.55 16.84 -2.86
CA ARG A 93 -3.74 17.22 -1.69
C ARG A 93 -3.78 18.71 -1.46
N ARG A 94 -3.69 19.11 -0.19
CA ARG A 94 -3.72 20.52 0.20
C ARG A 94 -2.47 21.29 -0.25
N ALA A 95 -2.71 22.48 -0.78
CA ALA A 95 -1.68 23.44 -1.14
C ALA A 95 -1.97 24.80 -0.45
N PRO A 96 -0.96 25.50 0.09
CA PRO A 96 0.42 25.04 0.21
C PRO A 96 0.58 23.91 1.23
N ALA A 97 1.47 22.96 0.95
CA ALA A 97 1.82 21.94 1.92
C ALA A 97 2.81 22.54 2.94
N VAL A 98 2.44 22.52 4.21
CA VAL A 98 3.25 23.05 5.32
C VAL A 98 3.35 21.99 6.41
N ILE A 99 4.56 21.81 6.96
CA ILE A 99 4.78 20.99 8.14
C ILE A 99 4.77 21.91 9.35
N GLU A 100 3.78 21.70 10.22
CA GLU A 100 3.55 22.52 11.42
C GLU A 100 4.10 21.80 12.64
N TYR A 101 4.73 22.54 13.53
CA TYR A 101 5.13 22.03 14.83
C TYR A 101 3.94 21.93 15.77
N VAL A 102 3.81 20.80 16.47
CA VAL A 102 2.73 20.57 17.42
C VAL A 102 3.22 20.84 18.84
N GLY A 103 2.73 21.92 19.43
CA GLY A 103 3.07 22.32 20.79
C GLY A 103 1.95 23.16 21.42
N GLY A 104 2.15 23.55 22.67
CA GLY A 104 1.21 24.39 23.44
C GLY A 104 1.83 24.82 24.75
N PRO A 105 1.09 25.59 25.60
CA PRO A 105 1.61 26.10 26.86
C PRO A 105 2.24 25.03 27.76
N ASP A 106 1.63 23.84 27.81
CA ASP A 106 2.05 22.71 28.64
C ASP A 106 2.69 21.57 27.83
N ARG A 107 2.94 21.78 26.54
CA ARG A 107 3.51 20.76 25.62
C ARG A 107 4.64 21.37 24.82
N PRO A 108 5.91 21.05 25.15
CA PRO A 108 7.03 21.56 24.38
C PRO A 108 6.98 21.04 22.94
N VAL A 109 7.33 21.89 22.00
CA VAL A 109 7.49 21.54 20.58
C VAL A 109 8.65 20.56 20.38
N LEU A 110 9.77 20.82 21.08
CA LEU A 110 10.91 19.92 21.16
C LEU A 110 10.57 18.77 22.14
N VAL A 111 10.44 17.55 21.62
CA VAL A 111 10.03 16.40 22.42
C VAL A 111 11.20 15.53 22.87
N ALA A 112 12.29 15.53 22.14
CA ALA A 112 13.54 14.88 22.53
C ALA A 112 14.74 15.48 21.80
N GLU A 113 15.95 15.26 22.31
CA GLU A 113 17.17 15.64 21.60
C GLU A 113 18.35 14.74 21.96
N THR A 114 19.29 14.63 21.02
CA THR A 114 20.66 14.14 21.23
C THR A 114 21.66 15.30 21.11
N GLU A 115 22.94 15.00 21.22
CA GLU A 115 23.97 15.97 20.90
C GLU A 115 23.86 16.54 19.49
N ARG A 116 23.40 15.72 18.50
CA ARG A 116 23.38 16.05 17.06
C ARG A 116 22.00 16.23 16.45
N VAL A 117 20.94 15.76 17.12
CA VAL A 117 19.59 15.72 16.54
C VAL A 117 18.59 16.35 17.50
N ARG A 118 17.65 17.12 16.97
CA ARG A 118 16.44 17.59 17.67
C ARG A 118 15.23 16.84 17.14
N VAL A 119 14.31 16.44 18.01
CA VAL A 119 13.09 15.71 17.66
C VAL A 119 11.88 16.57 18.01
N PHE A 120 11.04 16.82 17.03
CA PHE A 120 9.85 17.65 17.16
C PHE A 120 8.58 16.84 16.84
N ALA A 121 7.49 17.09 17.57
CA ALA A 121 6.18 16.64 17.15
C ALA A 121 5.65 17.51 16.02
N VAL A 122 5.20 16.92 14.93
CA VAL A 122 4.75 17.64 13.74
C VAL A 122 3.43 17.12 13.19
N ARG A 123 2.72 18.02 12.47
CA ARG A 123 1.49 17.76 11.75
C ARG A 123 1.54 18.45 10.39
N TRP A 124 0.86 17.88 9.39
CA TRP A 124 0.72 18.48 8.06
C TRP A 124 -0.62 18.11 7.43
N ALA A 125 -1.20 19.03 6.69
CA ALA A 125 -2.42 18.76 5.94
C ALA A 125 -2.12 17.83 4.75
N VAL A 126 -2.94 16.78 4.57
CA VAL A 126 -2.82 15.84 3.46
C VAL A 126 -3.86 16.19 2.39
N PHE A 127 -5.14 16.04 2.71
CA PHE A 127 -6.27 16.45 1.88
C PHE A 127 -7.41 16.95 2.79
N GLU A 128 -8.56 17.27 2.23
CA GLU A 128 -9.62 17.93 2.98
C GLU A 128 -10.02 17.22 4.28
N GLY A 129 -9.68 17.84 5.41
CA GLY A 129 -10.02 17.37 6.76
C GLY A 129 -9.23 16.14 7.20
N VAL A 130 -8.14 15.77 6.49
CA VAL A 130 -7.25 14.68 6.88
C VAL A 130 -5.82 15.19 6.98
N ASN A 131 -5.18 14.89 8.10
CA ASN A 131 -3.82 15.31 8.41
C ASN A 131 -2.90 14.11 8.61
N GLY A 132 -1.62 14.31 8.31
CA GLY A 132 -0.53 13.48 8.77
C GLY A 132 0.00 13.99 10.09
N GLU A 133 0.35 13.11 11.00
CA GLU A 133 1.01 13.44 12.28
C GLU A 133 2.19 12.50 12.49
N GLY A 134 3.23 12.99 13.18
CA GLY A 134 4.42 12.19 13.45
C GLY A 134 5.53 12.99 14.11
N LEU A 135 6.75 12.57 13.84
CA LEU A 135 7.96 13.21 14.36
C LEU A 135 8.82 13.75 13.21
N LEU A 136 9.45 14.89 13.44
CA LEU A 136 10.54 15.43 12.63
C LEU A 136 11.85 15.32 13.43
N LEU A 137 12.83 14.60 12.89
CA LEU A 137 14.17 14.50 13.39
C LEU A 137 15.05 15.44 12.56
N GLU A 138 15.50 16.51 13.17
CA GLU A 138 16.27 17.57 12.52
C GLU A 138 17.74 17.53 12.98
N PRO A 139 18.70 17.27 12.08
CA PRO A 139 20.11 17.39 12.41
C PRO A 139 20.45 18.83 12.86
N LYS A 140 21.30 18.95 13.88
CA LYS A 140 21.87 20.25 14.29
C LYS A 140 22.98 20.73 13.33
N GLU A 141 23.51 19.81 12.54
CA GLU A 141 24.44 20.06 11.44
C GLU A 141 23.70 20.35 10.12
N ARG A 142 24.45 20.66 9.05
CA ARG A 142 23.88 20.87 7.72
C ARG A 142 23.15 19.60 7.22
N VAL A 143 21.91 19.77 6.79
CA VAL A 143 21.11 18.69 6.19
C VAL A 143 21.70 18.31 4.83
N ARG A 144 21.82 17.01 4.58
CA ARG A 144 22.40 16.43 3.35
C ARG A 144 21.37 15.76 2.45
N ALA A 145 20.32 15.19 3.05
CA ALA A 145 19.19 14.57 2.37
C ALA A 145 17.94 14.66 3.25
N ARG A 146 16.78 14.40 2.68
CA ARG A 146 15.50 14.32 3.38
C ARG A 146 14.90 12.94 3.23
N ILE A 147 14.44 12.34 4.31
CA ILE A 147 13.93 10.97 4.30
C ILE A 147 12.58 10.88 5.02
N VAL A 148 11.59 10.24 4.39
CA VAL A 148 10.40 9.78 5.10
C VAL A 148 10.68 8.35 5.58
N ALA A 149 10.67 8.15 6.90
CA ALA A 149 10.94 6.88 7.55
C ALA A 149 9.63 6.30 8.12
N LEU A 150 9.16 5.18 7.57
CA LEU A 150 7.85 4.62 7.86
C LEU A 150 7.96 3.39 8.77
N PRO A 151 7.36 3.43 9.98
CA PRO A 151 7.32 2.29 10.90
C PRO A 151 6.42 1.16 10.34
N ASP A 152 6.44 -0.02 10.98
CA ASP A 152 5.32 -0.95 10.83
C ASP A 152 4.06 -0.35 11.48
N ALA A 153 2.89 -0.88 11.12
CA ALA A 153 1.62 -0.34 11.59
C ALA A 153 1.46 -0.36 13.12
N ASP A 154 2.11 -1.29 13.80
CA ASP A 154 2.05 -1.41 15.27
C ASP A 154 3.25 -0.76 15.98
N GLU A 155 4.18 -0.18 15.22
CA GLU A 155 5.31 0.57 15.78
C GLU A 155 4.97 2.07 15.88
N LEU A 156 5.43 2.68 16.95
CA LEU A 156 5.28 4.11 17.14
C LEU A 156 6.45 4.88 16.49
N PRO A 157 6.20 6.08 15.94
CA PRO A 157 7.29 6.96 15.48
C PRO A 157 8.36 7.20 16.54
N GLU A 158 7.97 7.21 17.81
CA GLU A 158 8.82 7.36 18.98
C GLU A 158 9.85 6.22 19.14
N ALA A 159 9.52 5.00 18.69
CA ALA A 159 10.45 3.87 18.67
C ALA A 159 11.57 4.13 17.66
N LEU A 160 11.22 4.48 16.41
CA LEU A 160 12.18 4.77 15.36
C LEU A 160 13.06 5.99 15.66
N ALA A 161 12.54 6.93 16.46
CA ALA A 161 13.27 8.10 16.92
C ALA A 161 14.16 7.84 18.17
N GLY A 162 14.21 6.60 18.68
CA GLY A 162 15.01 6.23 19.85
C GLY A 162 14.47 6.73 21.19
N MET A 163 13.21 7.18 21.24
CA MET A 163 12.58 7.68 22.47
C MET A 163 12.03 6.54 23.35
N ILE A 164 12.03 5.31 22.85
CA ILE A 164 11.61 4.11 23.56
C ILE A 164 12.81 3.18 23.69
N ALA A 165 13.20 2.90 24.95
CA ALA A 165 14.38 2.08 25.21
C ALA A 165 14.20 0.64 24.70
N GLY A 166 15.26 0.07 24.11
CA GLY A 166 15.26 -1.30 23.60
C GLY A 166 14.63 -1.47 22.21
N GLU A 167 14.02 -0.43 21.65
CA GLU A 167 13.46 -0.44 20.31
C GLU A 167 14.49 -0.07 19.24
N ASN A 168 14.20 -0.43 17.99
CA ASN A 168 15.11 -0.22 16.86
C ASN A 168 15.02 1.22 16.31
N ALA A 169 15.94 2.07 16.69
CA ALA A 169 15.98 3.49 16.38
C ALA A 169 16.62 3.81 15.00
N TRP A 170 16.26 3.10 13.94
CA TRP A 170 16.92 3.29 12.64
C TRP A 170 16.66 4.66 11.99
N ALA A 171 15.55 5.33 12.27
CA ALA A 171 15.32 6.70 11.80
C ALA A 171 16.25 7.70 12.50
N LEU A 172 16.53 7.50 13.79
CA LEU A 172 17.52 8.31 14.51
C LEU A 172 18.92 8.15 13.88
N ARG A 173 19.31 6.93 13.49
CA ARG A 173 20.61 6.67 12.84
C ARG A 173 20.75 7.45 11.52
N LEU A 174 19.69 7.56 10.73
CA LEU A 174 19.66 8.40 9.54
C LEU A 174 19.82 9.88 9.88
N ALA A 175 19.12 10.34 10.92
CA ALA A 175 19.23 11.73 11.37
C ALA A 175 20.63 12.06 11.93
N GLU A 176 21.22 11.18 12.75
CA GLU A 176 22.62 11.28 13.22
C GLU A 176 23.62 11.30 12.04
N SER A 177 23.24 10.70 10.90
CA SER A 177 24.04 10.71 9.67
C SER A 177 23.80 11.94 8.79
N GLY A 178 23.09 12.95 9.30
CA GLY A 178 22.87 14.25 8.64
C GLY A 178 21.64 14.31 7.73
N CYS A 179 20.67 13.42 7.89
CA CYS A 179 19.40 13.48 7.17
C CYS A 179 18.31 14.16 8.00
N GLU A 180 17.53 15.07 7.40
CA GLU A 180 16.24 15.48 7.95
C GLU A 180 15.25 14.36 7.77
N VAL A 181 14.70 13.81 8.86
CA VAL A 181 13.84 12.63 8.79
C VAL A 181 12.44 12.94 9.33
N ILE A 182 11.41 12.64 8.55
CA ILE A 182 10.02 12.64 9.04
C ILE A 182 9.57 11.20 9.24
N VAL A 183 9.03 10.93 10.42
CA VAL A 183 8.48 9.62 10.80
C VAL A 183 6.97 9.76 11.00
N PRO A 184 6.14 9.46 9.98
CA PRO A 184 4.68 9.48 10.11
C PRO A 184 4.17 8.39 11.03
N ALA A 185 3.09 8.65 11.76
CA ALA A 185 2.30 7.59 12.37
C ALA A 185 1.41 6.94 11.31
N LEU A 186 1.36 5.61 11.25
CA LEU A 186 0.44 4.86 10.41
C LEU A 186 -0.85 4.51 11.17
N LEU A 187 -1.90 4.08 10.47
CA LEU A 187 -3.04 3.41 11.08
C LEU A 187 -2.57 2.10 11.69
N ASP A 188 -2.82 1.90 12.98
CA ASP A 188 -2.42 0.68 13.68
C ASP A 188 -3.42 -0.47 13.50
N ARG A 189 -3.05 -1.67 14.00
CA ARG A 189 -3.87 -2.89 13.97
C ARG A 189 -4.72 -3.07 15.23
N ARG A 190 -4.80 -2.08 16.11
CA ARG A 190 -5.72 -2.09 17.26
C ARG A 190 -7.15 -1.84 16.80
N ALA A 191 -8.13 -2.19 17.66
CA ALA A 191 -9.56 -1.99 17.40
C ALA A 191 -10.20 -0.89 18.27
N THR A 192 -9.41 -0.17 19.06
CA THR A 192 -9.87 0.74 20.13
C THR A 192 -10.91 1.76 19.64
N TRP A 193 -10.70 2.34 18.47
CA TRP A 193 -11.55 3.40 17.92
C TRP A 193 -12.43 2.93 16.75
N SER A 194 -12.54 1.62 16.53
CA SER A 194 -13.35 1.06 15.45
C SER A 194 -14.80 0.93 15.84
N GLY A 195 -15.67 1.74 15.25
CA GLY A 195 -17.10 1.75 15.50
C GLY A 195 -17.64 3.11 15.96
N ASN A 196 -18.83 3.08 16.49
CA ASN A 196 -19.49 4.25 17.07
C ASN A 196 -19.93 3.93 18.50
N PRO A 197 -19.42 4.65 19.52
CA PRO A 197 -19.74 4.38 20.92
C PRO A 197 -21.25 4.41 21.26
N ARG A 198 -22.04 5.15 20.49
CA ARG A 198 -23.51 5.27 20.70
C ARG A 198 -24.31 4.12 20.06
N ILE A 199 -23.71 3.36 19.16
CA ILE A 199 -24.40 2.28 18.45
C ILE A 199 -23.73 0.94 18.78
N ALA A 200 -22.50 0.72 18.36
CA ALA A 200 -21.70 -0.45 18.62
C ALA A 200 -20.22 -0.19 18.29
N MET A 201 -19.33 -0.69 19.11
CA MET A 201 -17.91 -0.85 18.79
C MET A 201 -17.68 -2.22 18.17
N THR A 202 -16.67 -2.36 17.30
CA THR A 202 -16.34 -3.61 16.62
C THR A 202 -14.92 -4.09 16.99
N ASP A 203 -14.62 -5.34 16.70
CA ASP A 203 -13.28 -5.94 16.82
C ASP A 203 -12.43 -5.76 15.56
N GLN A 204 -12.92 -5.04 14.56
CA GLN A 204 -12.16 -4.72 13.35
C GLN A 204 -10.96 -3.84 13.71
N THR A 205 -9.80 -4.13 13.16
CA THR A 205 -8.64 -3.23 13.32
C THR A 205 -8.95 -1.86 12.75
N HIS A 206 -8.26 -0.81 13.19
CA HIS A 206 -8.42 0.54 12.61
C HIS A 206 -8.20 0.50 11.09
N ARG A 207 -7.21 -0.28 10.61
CA ARG A 207 -6.94 -0.49 9.18
C ARG A 207 -8.12 -1.12 8.46
N GLU A 208 -8.73 -2.16 9.02
CA GLU A 208 -9.90 -2.83 8.43
C GLU A 208 -11.15 -1.92 8.50
N TRP A 209 -11.34 -1.21 9.62
CA TRP A 209 -12.43 -0.26 9.78
C TRP A 209 -12.44 0.82 8.70
N ILE A 210 -11.29 1.43 8.42
CA ILE A 210 -11.14 2.42 7.36
C ILE A 210 -11.23 1.76 5.98
N TRP A 211 -10.66 0.56 5.79
CA TRP A 211 -10.78 -0.18 4.53
C TRP A 211 -12.25 -0.40 4.15
N ARG A 212 -13.10 -0.85 5.08
CA ARG A 212 -14.53 -1.10 4.82
C ARG A 212 -15.30 0.16 4.44
N GLN A 213 -14.98 1.29 5.03
CA GLN A 213 -15.63 2.56 4.71
C GLN A 213 -15.17 3.15 3.37
N SER A 214 -13.95 2.87 2.95
CA SER A 214 -13.32 3.51 1.80
C SER A 214 -13.40 2.65 0.52
N TYR A 215 -13.48 1.34 0.65
CA TYR A 215 -13.41 0.39 -0.45
C TYR A 215 -14.44 0.66 -1.56
N GLU A 216 -15.72 0.78 -1.22
CA GLU A 216 -16.79 1.05 -2.18
C GLU A 216 -16.71 2.45 -2.81
N LEU A 217 -15.93 3.33 -2.22
CA LEU A 217 -15.67 4.69 -2.71
C LEU A 217 -14.44 4.77 -3.61
N GLY A 218 -13.84 3.63 -3.96
CA GLY A 218 -12.61 3.57 -4.74
C GLY A 218 -11.41 4.14 -3.99
N ARG A 219 -11.38 4.03 -2.67
CA ARG A 219 -10.29 4.45 -1.80
C ARG A 219 -9.77 3.27 -0.99
N HIS A 220 -8.56 3.41 -0.46
CA HIS A 220 -7.90 2.36 0.29
C HIS A 220 -6.96 2.95 1.36
N PRO A 221 -6.78 2.31 2.55
CA PRO A 221 -5.81 2.76 3.56
C PRO A 221 -4.41 2.97 2.99
N ILE A 222 -3.94 2.07 2.12
CA ILE A 222 -2.66 2.22 1.41
C ILE A 222 -2.62 3.55 0.62
N GLY A 223 -3.68 3.88 -0.10
CA GLY A 223 -3.78 5.13 -0.86
C GLY A 223 -3.76 6.37 0.03
N PHE A 224 -4.41 6.32 1.20
CA PHE A 224 -4.38 7.41 2.17
C PHE A 224 -2.98 7.60 2.76
N GLU A 225 -2.29 6.51 3.12
CA GLU A 225 -0.94 6.56 3.69
C GLU A 225 0.09 6.99 2.64
N VAL A 226 -0.02 6.53 1.39
CA VAL A 226 0.81 7.03 0.27
C VAL A 226 0.62 8.54 0.07
N GLN A 227 -0.62 9.04 0.15
CA GLN A 227 -0.86 10.49 0.05
C GLN A 227 -0.32 11.26 1.24
N THR A 228 -0.30 10.66 2.45
CA THR A 228 0.35 11.23 3.64
C THR A 228 1.86 11.45 3.40
N VAL A 229 2.54 10.47 2.80
CA VAL A 229 3.95 10.60 2.38
C VAL A 229 4.10 11.69 1.32
N ARG A 230 3.27 11.65 0.26
CA ARG A 230 3.36 12.61 -0.85
C ARG A 230 3.12 14.06 -0.41
N ALA A 231 2.29 14.30 0.62
CA ALA A 231 2.11 15.64 1.19
C ALA A 231 3.39 16.16 1.85
N VAL A 232 4.20 15.30 2.47
CA VAL A 232 5.55 15.65 2.96
C VAL A 232 6.47 16.02 1.78
N LEU A 233 6.43 15.23 0.70
CA LEU A 233 7.20 15.52 -0.51
C LEU A 233 6.79 16.87 -1.14
N ASP A 234 5.50 17.21 -1.12
CA ASP A 234 5.00 18.51 -1.58
C ASP A 234 5.55 19.66 -0.73
N ALA A 235 5.58 19.49 0.62
CA ALA A 235 6.14 20.48 1.52
C ALA A 235 7.65 20.68 1.30
N TRP A 236 8.39 19.61 1.08
CA TRP A 236 9.83 19.70 0.77
C TRP A 236 10.09 20.30 -0.62
N ALA A 237 9.26 19.97 -1.60
CA ALA A 237 9.38 20.55 -2.94
C ALA A 237 9.10 22.05 -2.97
N ALA A 238 8.34 22.59 -2.02
CA ALA A 238 8.08 24.03 -1.89
C ALA A 238 9.27 24.81 -1.28
N ARG A 239 10.22 24.12 -0.62
CA ARG A 239 11.40 24.78 -0.05
C ARG A 239 12.38 25.23 -1.15
N SER A 240 13.11 26.31 -0.90
CA SER A 240 14.12 26.83 -1.84
C SER A 240 15.31 25.89 -2.02
N GLU A 241 15.77 25.28 -0.94
CA GLU A 241 16.86 24.31 -0.97
C GLU A 241 16.35 22.96 -1.49
N LYS A 242 16.93 22.50 -2.60
CA LYS A 242 16.65 21.18 -3.18
C LYS A 242 17.70 20.18 -2.67
N LEU A 243 17.23 19.17 -1.97
CA LEU A 243 18.06 18.09 -1.43
C LEU A 243 17.53 16.76 -1.97
N PRO A 244 18.38 15.72 -2.06
CA PRO A 244 17.93 14.38 -2.40
C PRO A 244 16.86 13.88 -1.42
N VAL A 245 15.88 13.13 -1.93
CA VAL A 245 14.73 12.66 -1.16
C VAL A 245 14.67 11.14 -1.16
N GLY A 246 14.63 10.55 0.04
CA GLY A 246 14.45 9.13 0.24
C GLY A 246 13.12 8.78 0.90
N VAL A 247 12.65 7.55 0.65
CA VAL A 247 11.57 6.95 1.43
C VAL A 247 12.01 5.57 1.89
N ALA A 248 11.97 5.33 3.18
CA ALA A 248 12.36 4.06 3.78
C ALA A 248 11.21 3.53 4.65
N GLY A 249 11.01 2.21 4.71
CA GLY A 249 9.96 1.66 5.54
C GLY A 249 10.16 0.20 5.88
N TYR A 250 9.53 -0.20 6.99
CA TYR A 250 9.52 -1.55 7.51
C TYR A 250 8.10 -2.10 7.62
N GLY A 251 7.90 -3.36 7.29
CA GLY A 251 6.61 -4.03 7.38
C GLY A 251 5.53 -3.33 6.54
N GLU A 252 4.49 -2.83 7.17
CA GLU A 252 3.46 -2.02 6.51
C GLU A 252 4.05 -0.71 5.96
N GLY A 253 4.97 -0.09 6.69
CA GLY A 253 5.74 1.05 6.21
C GLY A 253 6.59 0.70 4.98
N GLY A 254 7.11 -0.53 4.89
CA GLY A 254 7.82 -1.04 3.70
C GLY A 254 6.92 -1.11 2.47
N LEU A 255 5.68 -1.58 2.64
CA LEU A 255 4.66 -1.54 1.61
C LEU A 255 4.43 -0.10 1.13
N ILE A 256 4.17 0.82 2.07
CA ILE A 256 3.90 2.22 1.74
C ILE A 256 5.11 2.89 1.08
N ALA A 257 6.33 2.58 1.53
CA ALA A 257 7.57 3.09 0.92
C ALA A 257 7.69 2.66 -0.56
N LEU A 258 7.43 1.39 -0.86
CA LEU A 258 7.45 0.87 -2.23
C LEU A 258 6.43 1.60 -3.12
N TYR A 259 5.18 1.69 -2.66
CA TYR A 259 4.10 2.28 -3.44
C TYR A 259 4.26 3.79 -3.63
N ALA A 260 4.67 4.51 -2.57
CA ALA A 260 4.94 5.94 -2.65
C ALA A 260 6.07 6.25 -3.65
N SER A 261 7.17 5.50 -3.57
CA SER A 261 8.32 5.66 -4.47
C SER A 261 8.01 5.26 -5.92
N ALA A 262 7.16 4.26 -6.11
CA ALA A 262 6.67 3.86 -7.44
C ALA A 262 5.80 4.95 -8.09
N ILE A 263 4.95 5.62 -7.30
CA ILE A 263 4.01 6.64 -7.79
C ILE A 263 4.67 8.00 -7.94
N ASP A 264 5.54 8.40 -7.02
CA ASP A 264 6.12 9.74 -7.00
C ASP A 264 7.58 9.75 -7.49
N PRO A 265 7.84 10.33 -8.68
CA PRO A 265 9.19 10.36 -9.25
C PRO A 265 10.18 11.29 -8.53
N ARG A 266 9.74 12.08 -7.56
CA ARG A 266 10.62 12.96 -6.75
C ARG A 266 11.42 12.19 -5.69
N VAL A 267 11.08 10.92 -5.44
CA VAL A 267 11.85 10.05 -4.55
C VAL A 267 13.07 9.55 -5.30
N ASP A 268 14.27 9.90 -4.86
CA ASP A 268 15.53 9.52 -5.52
C ASP A 268 15.99 8.11 -5.16
N ALA A 269 15.72 7.67 -3.91
CA ALA A 269 16.03 6.32 -3.47
C ALA A 269 14.97 5.79 -2.49
N ALA A 270 14.75 4.47 -2.50
CA ALA A 270 13.81 3.80 -1.62
C ALA A 270 14.44 2.61 -0.90
N LEU A 271 14.04 2.39 0.38
CA LEU A 271 14.36 1.19 1.16
C LEU A 271 13.06 0.50 1.59
N VAL A 272 12.94 -0.77 1.27
CA VAL A 272 11.78 -1.62 1.61
C VAL A 272 12.26 -2.80 2.45
N SER A 273 11.91 -2.81 3.72
CA SER A 273 12.31 -3.81 4.70
C SER A 273 11.12 -4.66 5.13
N GLY A 274 11.28 -5.98 5.21
CA GLY A 274 10.29 -6.90 5.77
C GLY A 274 8.94 -6.99 5.05
N TYR A 275 8.88 -6.68 3.74
CA TYR A 275 7.62 -6.67 2.98
C TYR A 275 7.67 -7.38 1.63
N PHE A 276 8.73 -7.25 0.85
CA PHE A 276 8.80 -7.54 -0.58
C PHE A 276 8.78 -9.04 -0.91
N GLN A 277 7.75 -9.51 -1.63
CA GLN A 277 7.64 -10.89 -2.13
C GLN A 277 6.55 -11.04 -3.21
N ARG A 278 6.38 -12.25 -3.75
CA ARG A 278 5.21 -12.57 -4.58
C ARG A 278 3.90 -12.31 -3.82
N ARG A 279 2.88 -11.82 -4.55
CA ARG A 279 1.60 -11.37 -3.96
C ARG A 279 0.40 -12.22 -4.38
N GLU A 280 0.58 -13.31 -5.09
CA GLU A 280 -0.52 -14.15 -5.57
C GLU A 280 -1.30 -14.81 -4.42
N GLU A 281 -0.67 -14.99 -3.24
CA GLU A 281 -1.35 -15.48 -2.02
C GLU A 281 -1.90 -14.36 -1.12
N LEU A 282 -2.03 -13.13 -1.62
CA LEU A 282 -2.52 -11.96 -0.87
C LEU A 282 -3.89 -12.20 -0.21
N TRP A 283 -4.69 -13.11 -0.74
CA TRP A 283 -5.98 -13.50 -0.17
C TRP A 283 -5.88 -14.10 1.24
N ARG A 284 -4.70 -14.62 1.65
CA ARG A 284 -4.44 -15.10 3.01
C ARG A 284 -4.15 -13.98 3.99
N GLU A 285 -3.74 -12.81 3.49
CA GLU A 285 -3.38 -11.67 4.33
C GLU A 285 -4.63 -10.90 4.80
N PRO A 286 -4.51 -10.04 5.83
CA PRO A 286 -5.62 -9.22 6.29
C PRO A 286 -6.26 -8.40 5.17
N ILE A 287 -7.58 -8.26 5.23
CA ILE A 287 -8.38 -7.65 4.16
C ILE A 287 -7.91 -6.23 3.79
N TYR A 288 -7.36 -5.48 4.72
CA TYR A 288 -6.83 -4.12 4.51
C TYR A 288 -5.56 -4.05 3.65
N ARG A 289 -4.97 -5.22 3.26
CA ARG A 289 -3.90 -5.32 2.26
C ARG A 289 -4.42 -5.66 0.87
N ARG A 290 -5.69 -6.04 0.75
CA ARG A 290 -6.28 -6.48 -0.52
C ARG A 290 -6.79 -5.30 -1.31
N VAL A 291 -6.09 -4.96 -2.38
CA VAL A 291 -6.44 -3.90 -3.32
C VAL A 291 -7.13 -4.53 -4.53
N PHE A 292 -8.37 -4.15 -4.78
CA PHE A 292 -9.16 -4.68 -5.90
C PHE A 292 -8.49 -4.40 -7.25
N GLY A 293 -8.35 -5.45 -8.06
CA GLY A 293 -7.79 -5.36 -9.41
C GLY A 293 -6.27 -5.20 -9.49
N LEU A 294 -5.55 -5.07 -8.35
CA LEU A 294 -4.11 -4.86 -8.35
C LEU A 294 -3.36 -5.98 -9.07
N LEU A 295 -3.58 -7.23 -8.67
CA LEU A 295 -2.81 -8.38 -9.17
C LEU A 295 -3.02 -8.67 -10.65
N LYS A 296 -4.06 -8.11 -11.26
CA LYS A 296 -4.27 -8.20 -12.70
C LYS A 296 -3.16 -7.51 -13.49
N GLU A 297 -2.64 -6.40 -12.98
CA GLU A 297 -1.70 -5.52 -13.67
C GLU A 297 -0.34 -5.42 -12.96
N PHE A 298 -0.30 -5.64 -11.63
CA PHE A 298 0.86 -5.42 -10.76
C PHE A 298 1.07 -6.56 -9.76
N GLY A 299 2.30 -6.96 -9.57
CA GLY A 299 2.85 -7.60 -8.38
C GLY A 299 3.97 -6.71 -7.84
N ASP A 300 4.63 -7.12 -6.77
CA ASP A 300 5.67 -6.29 -6.16
C ASP A 300 6.83 -6.00 -7.13
N ALA A 301 7.22 -6.95 -7.99
CA ALA A 301 8.25 -6.71 -9.01
C ALA A 301 7.80 -5.69 -10.08
N GLU A 302 6.54 -5.71 -10.52
CA GLU A 302 6.01 -4.68 -11.42
C GLU A 302 6.00 -3.31 -10.75
N ILE A 303 5.59 -3.22 -9.47
CA ILE A 303 5.62 -1.97 -8.70
C ILE A 303 7.07 -1.49 -8.54
N ALA A 304 8.00 -2.38 -8.18
CA ALA A 304 9.43 -2.09 -8.10
C ALA A 304 9.99 -1.54 -9.42
N SER A 305 9.53 -2.06 -10.55
CA SER A 305 9.96 -1.57 -11.86
C SER A 305 9.54 -0.11 -12.14
N LEU A 306 8.54 0.43 -11.46
CA LEU A 306 8.19 1.85 -11.52
C LEU A 306 9.16 2.75 -10.76
N VAL A 307 9.96 2.22 -9.85
CA VAL A 307 11.00 2.98 -9.16
C VAL A 307 12.17 3.25 -10.10
N ALA A 308 12.48 2.35 -11.02
CA ALA A 308 13.57 2.53 -12.00
C ALA A 308 13.44 3.84 -12.81
N PRO A 309 14.56 4.50 -13.14
CA PRO A 309 15.97 4.11 -12.96
C PRO A 309 16.57 4.46 -11.58
N ARG A 310 15.75 4.89 -10.64
CA ARG A 310 16.16 5.30 -9.28
C ARG A 310 16.53 4.08 -8.43
N THR A 311 17.25 4.29 -7.33
CA THR A 311 17.72 3.21 -6.46
C THR A 311 16.56 2.62 -5.65
N LEU A 312 16.48 1.27 -5.64
CA LEU A 312 15.59 0.51 -4.78
C LEU A 312 16.41 -0.49 -3.96
N VAL A 313 16.36 -0.39 -2.65
CA VAL A 313 16.97 -1.32 -1.71
C VAL A 313 15.89 -2.20 -1.10
N ILE A 314 16.00 -3.50 -1.27
CA ILE A 314 15.15 -4.49 -0.62
C ILE A 314 15.96 -5.13 0.51
N GLU A 315 15.42 -5.13 1.71
CA GLU A 315 16.06 -5.71 2.89
C GLU A 315 15.27 -6.94 3.36
N HIS A 316 15.94 -8.08 3.43
CA HIS A 316 15.39 -9.29 4.03
C HIS A 316 15.51 -9.22 5.55
N SER A 317 14.55 -8.58 6.18
CA SER A 317 14.40 -8.52 7.63
C SER A 317 13.23 -9.37 8.11
N ALA A 318 13.16 -9.62 9.42
CA ALA A 318 11.98 -10.23 10.03
C ALA A 318 10.77 -9.33 9.76
N GLY A 319 9.83 -9.81 8.95
CA GLY A 319 8.55 -9.11 8.71
C GLY A 319 7.66 -9.15 9.96
N PRO A 320 6.66 -8.27 10.06
CA PRO A 320 5.68 -8.33 11.12
C PRO A 320 4.94 -9.68 11.08
N LYS A 321 4.55 -10.19 12.26
CA LYS A 321 3.71 -11.38 12.38
C LYS A 321 2.33 -10.97 12.88
N VAL A 322 1.28 -11.38 12.16
CA VAL A 322 -0.12 -11.17 12.55
C VAL A 322 -0.82 -12.51 12.47
N ASP A 323 -1.26 -13.03 13.63
CA ASP A 323 -1.84 -14.38 13.74
C ASP A 323 -3.37 -14.40 13.47
N GLY A 324 -3.97 -13.26 13.11
CA GLY A 324 -5.40 -13.15 12.81
C GLY A 324 -6.00 -11.84 13.33
N PRO A 325 -7.33 -11.73 13.29
CA PRO A 325 -8.01 -10.55 13.82
C PRO A 325 -7.83 -10.45 15.35
N PRO A 326 -7.98 -9.24 15.93
CA PRO A 326 -7.96 -9.06 17.37
C PRO A 326 -8.99 -9.94 18.09
N SER A 327 -8.69 -10.32 19.33
CA SER A 327 -9.65 -11.02 20.21
C SER A 327 -10.90 -10.16 20.43
N VAL A 328 -12.06 -10.82 20.39
CA VAL A 328 -13.34 -10.13 20.62
C VAL A 328 -13.50 -9.84 22.12
N GLU A 329 -13.50 -8.59 22.50
CA GLU A 329 -13.89 -8.17 23.85
C GLU A 329 -15.41 -8.29 24.04
N ALA A 330 -15.88 -8.57 25.27
CA ALA A 330 -17.29 -8.80 25.57
C ALA A 330 -18.22 -7.63 25.21
N SER A 331 -17.68 -6.41 25.20
CA SER A 331 -18.41 -5.15 24.84
C SER A 331 -18.42 -4.84 23.35
N ARG A 332 -17.77 -5.67 22.51
CA ARG A 332 -17.59 -5.40 21.08
C ARG A 332 -18.34 -6.38 20.20
N ARG A 333 -18.85 -5.86 19.09
CA ARG A 333 -19.47 -6.68 18.04
C ARG A 333 -18.39 -7.36 17.22
N LYS A 334 -18.48 -8.69 17.08
CA LYS A 334 -17.64 -9.46 16.18
C LYS A 334 -17.90 -9.08 14.71
N GLY A 335 -16.85 -8.94 13.93
CA GLY A 335 -16.98 -8.57 12.52
C GLY A 335 -15.66 -8.41 11.77
N ALA A 336 -14.53 -8.61 12.44
CA ALA A 336 -13.21 -8.59 11.80
C ALA A 336 -13.04 -9.76 10.81
N ALA A 337 -12.46 -9.48 9.64
CA ALA A 337 -12.16 -10.48 8.64
C ALA A 337 -10.94 -11.33 9.05
N PRO A 338 -10.92 -12.63 8.70
CA PRO A 338 -9.73 -13.44 8.90
C PRO A 338 -8.58 -12.97 8.00
N GLY A 339 -7.36 -13.24 8.43
CA GLY A 339 -6.16 -12.97 7.65
C GLY A 339 -4.93 -13.00 8.53
N VAL A 340 -3.82 -13.49 7.99
CA VAL A 340 -2.55 -13.64 8.69
C VAL A 340 -1.43 -12.97 7.92
N ILE A 341 -0.42 -12.46 8.62
CA ILE A 341 0.84 -12.04 8.01
C ILE A 341 1.92 -12.97 8.55
N THR A 342 2.59 -13.66 7.66
CA THR A 342 3.67 -14.58 7.99
C THR A 342 5.03 -13.97 7.65
N PRO A 343 6.08 -14.28 8.40
CA PRO A 343 7.43 -13.86 8.08
C PRO A 343 7.85 -14.31 6.68
N LEU A 344 8.62 -13.45 6.00
CA LEU A 344 9.12 -13.70 4.65
C LEU A 344 10.25 -14.74 4.68
N THR A 345 10.31 -15.60 3.67
CA THR A 345 11.48 -16.44 3.44
C THR A 345 12.46 -15.76 2.50
N PHE A 346 13.77 -15.96 2.70
CA PHE A 346 14.79 -15.41 1.81
C PHE A 346 14.59 -15.85 0.35
N ALA A 347 14.19 -17.10 0.14
CA ALA A 347 13.94 -17.63 -1.19
C ALA A 347 12.81 -16.87 -1.92
N ALA A 348 11.71 -16.55 -1.22
CA ALA A 348 10.60 -15.79 -1.79
C ALA A 348 11.00 -14.36 -2.13
N VAL A 349 11.71 -13.69 -1.21
CA VAL A 349 12.23 -12.32 -1.44
C VAL A 349 13.20 -12.29 -2.61
N ARG A 350 14.19 -13.21 -2.63
CA ARG A 350 15.18 -13.30 -3.71
C ARG A 350 14.54 -13.52 -5.06
N LEU A 351 13.60 -14.45 -5.17
CA LEU A 351 12.90 -14.74 -6.41
C LEU A 351 12.19 -13.51 -6.98
N GLU A 352 11.51 -12.73 -6.12
CA GLU A 352 10.78 -11.55 -6.55
C GLU A 352 11.73 -10.38 -6.89
N VAL A 353 12.87 -10.26 -6.20
CA VAL A 353 13.95 -9.32 -6.55
C VAL A 353 14.56 -9.66 -7.92
N GLU A 354 14.83 -10.93 -8.19
CA GLU A 354 15.34 -11.37 -9.51
C GLU A 354 14.33 -11.09 -10.61
N ARG A 355 13.05 -11.28 -10.35
CA ARG A 355 11.98 -10.91 -11.28
C ARG A 355 11.95 -9.40 -11.52
N ALA A 356 12.05 -8.57 -10.46
CA ALA A 356 12.14 -7.12 -10.60
C ALA A 356 13.34 -6.67 -11.43
N ARG A 357 14.52 -7.26 -11.17
CA ARG A 357 15.75 -7.00 -11.95
C ARG A 357 15.58 -7.32 -13.43
N THR A 358 14.90 -8.43 -13.73
CA THR A 358 14.59 -8.82 -15.12
C THR A 358 13.69 -7.77 -15.80
N LEU A 359 12.70 -7.23 -15.11
CA LEU A 359 11.79 -6.22 -15.64
C LEU A 359 12.46 -4.87 -15.96
N VAL A 360 13.58 -4.57 -15.31
CA VAL A 360 14.37 -3.33 -15.51
C VAL A 360 15.70 -3.56 -16.19
N ALA A 361 15.90 -4.75 -16.77
CA ALA A 361 17.13 -5.06 -17.52
C ALA A 361 17.36 -4.05 -18.64
N GLY A 362 18.59 -3.54 -18.74
CA GLY A 362 18.97 -2.53 -19.73
C GLY A 362 18.74 -1.07 -19.33
N VAL A 363 18.02 -0.80 -18.23
CA VAL A 363 17.80 0.58 -17.75
C VAL A 363 18.93 1.09 -16.85
N GLY A 364 19.76 0.18 -16.33
CA GLY A 364 20.84 0.52 -15.39
C GLY A 364 20.32 0.85 -13.98
N SER A 365 19.13 0.34 -13.61
CA SER A 365 18.53 0.59 -12.31
C SER A 365 19.08 -0.34 -11.24
N PRO A 366 19.63 0.18 -10.13
CA PRO A 366 20.08 -0.65 -9.03
C PRO A 366 18.89 -1.14 -8.19
N VAL A 367 18.56 -2.44 -8.28
CA VAL A 367 17.71 -3.13 -7.31
C VAL A 367 18.61 -3.96 -6.41
N ALA A 368 18.97 -3.41 -5.27
CA ALA A 368 19.84 -4.06 -4.29
C ALA A 368 19.04 -5.00 -3.38
N LEU A 369 19.62 -6.15 -3.03
CA LEU A 369 19.10 -7.05 -2.00
C LEU A 369 20.09 -7.11 -0.85
N VAL A 370 19.66 -6.74 0.33
CA VAL A 370 20.43 -6.78 1.57
C VAL A 370 19.89 -7.89 2.47
N SER A 371 20.77 -8.75 2.97
CA SER A 371 20.46 -9.82 3.93
C SER A 371 21.69 -10.07 4.80
N GLY A 372 21.54 -10.86 5.85
CA GLY A 372 22.65 -11.43 6.58
C GLY A 372 23.39 -12.52 5.76
N PRO A 373 24.46 -13.09 6.31
CA PRO A 373 25.17 -14.20 5.70
C PRO A 373 24.20 -15.34 5.32
N ASP A 374 24.43 -15.98 4.16
CA ASP A 374 23.62 -17.07 3.63
C ASP A 374 22.11 -16.78 3.52
N GLY A 375 21.75 -15.49 3.40
CA GLY A 375 20.36 -15.07 3.36
C GLY A 375 19.67 -14.99 4.71
N ALA A 376 20.42 -14.94 5.80
CA ALA A 376 19.85 -14.78 7.13
C ALA A 376 19.09 -13.45 7.26
N VAL A 377 18.08 -13.48 8.12
CA VAL A 377 17.27 -12.30 8.47
C VAL A 377 18.15 -11.27 9.18
N VAL A 378 17.99 -10.00 8.83
CA VAL A 378 18.62 -8.88 9.54
C VAL A 378 17.59 -8.08 10.33
N THR A 379 18.06 -7.26 11.26
CA THR A 379 17.21 -6.27 11.94
C THR A 379 16.79 -5.19 10.94
N PRO A 380 15.51 -4.77 10.91
CA PRO A 380 15.05 -3.72 10.01
C PRO A 380 15.89 -2.44 10.09
N GLY A 381 16.22 -1.85 8.95
CA GLY A 381 17.10 -0.70 8.88
C GLY A 381 18.53 -1.03 9.30
N SER A 382 19.04 -2.19 8.91
CA SER A 382 20.44 -2.59 9.17
C SER A 382 21.44 -1.59 8.58
N ALA A 383 22.64 -1.50 9.14
CA ALA A 383 23.65 -0.56 8.66
C ALA A 383 23.93 -0.72 7.15
N PRO A 384 24.05 -1.94 6.57
CA PRO A 384 24.20 -2.09 5.13
C PRO A 384 23.03 -1.55 4.31
N ALA A 385 21.78 -1.73 4.78
CA ALA A 385 20.60 -1.25 4.07
C ALA A 385 20.49 0.28 4.11
N LEU A 386 20.71 0.89 5.26
CA LEU A 386 20.74 2.34 5.41
C LEU A 386 21.89 2.97 4.62
N GLN A 387 23.05 2.32 4.59
CA GLN A 387 24.19 2.77 3.81
C GLN A 387 23.86 2.75 2.31
N ALA A 388 23.27 1.66 1.81
CA ALA A 388 22.83 1.54 0.41
C ALA A 388 21.78 2.60 0.04
N LEU A 389 20.88 2.95 0.96
CA LEU A 389 19.93 4.05 0.75
C LEU A 389 20.64 5.39 0.60
N LEU A 390 21.60 5.71 1.49
CA LEU A 390 22.37 6.97 1.42
C LEU A 390 23.23 7.06 0.16
N GLU A 391 23.83 5.96 -0.27
CA GLU A 391 24.55 5.87 -1.55
C GLU A 391 23.62 6.15 -2.74
N GLY A 392 22.42 5.56 -2.72
CA GLY A 392 21.39 5.82 -3.73
C GLY A 392 20.91 7.27 -3.77
N LEU A 393 20.99 7.99 -2.64
CA LEU A 393 20.74 9.43 -2.54
C LEU A 393 21.94 10.29 -2.96
N GLY A 394 23.07 9.69 -3.33
CA GLY A 394 24.28 10.42 -3.66
C GLY A 394 24.86 11.20 -2.48
N VAL A 395 24.55 10.78 -1.25
CA VAL A 395 25.08 11.39 -0.03
C VAL A 395 26.48 10.85 0.23
N PRO A 396 27.56 11.61 -0.08
CA PRO A 396 28.90 11.15 0.16
C PRO A 396 29.20 11.18 1.66
N GLY A 397 29.97 10.24 2.15
CA GLY A 397 30.49 10.33 3.51
C GLY A 397 30.61 9.01 4.26
N PRO A 398 31.01 9.10 5.54
CA PRO A 398 31.29 7.93 6.34
C PRO A 398 30.04 7.04 6.50
N SER A 399 30.30 5.80 6.89
CA SER A 399 29.29 4.81 7.28
C SER A 399 28.19 5.40 8.17
N ILE A 400 27.02 4.79 8.15
CA ILE A 400 25.90 5.13 9.05
C ILE A 400 26.44 5.36 10.47
N ARG A 401 26.05 6.50 11.03
CA ARG A 401 26.44 6.86 12.41
C ARG A 401 25.49 6.20 13.38
N GLU A 402 26.06 5.53 14.37
CA GLU A 402 25.28 5.05 15.51
C GLU A 402 25.10 6.17 16.53
N PRO A 403 23.92 6.27 17.18
CA PRO A 403 23.73 7.19 18.29
C PRO A 403 24.69 6.84 19.44
N ILE A 404 25.43 7.82 19.93
CA ILE A 404 26.36 7.62 21.06
C ILE A 404 25.58 7.43 22.37
N VAL A 405 24.45 8.13 22.50
CA VAL A 405 23.57 8.11 23.68
C VAL A 405 22.12 8.18 23.20
N ALA A 406 21.22 7.53 23.92
CA ALA A 406 19.79 7.65 23.69
C ALA A 406 19.33 9.12 23.83
N PRO A 407 18.30 9.55 23.08
CA PRO A 407 17.79 10.91 23.18
C PRO A 407 17.31 11.25 24.59
N THR A 408 17.58 12.45 25.04
CA THR A 408 16.97 13.01 26.25
C THR A 408 15.52 13.37 25.90
N VAL A 409 14.58 12.63 26.46
CA VAL A 409 13.13 12.80 26.22
C VAL A 409 12.60 13.90 27.14
N GLN A 410 12.07 14.97 26.57
CA GLN A 410 11.45 16.10 27.29
C GLN A 410 9.94 15.95 27.42
N ALA A 411 9.30 15.37 26.39
CA ALA A 411 7.86 15.08 26.38
C ALA A 411 7.57 13.85 25.50
N ARG A 412 6.47 13.17 25.79
CA ARG A 412 5.99 12.07 24.95
C ARG A 412 4.67 12.48 24.30
N PRO A 413 4.58 12.53 22.96
CA PRO A 413 3.30 12.70 22.27
C PRO A 413 2.31 11.62 22.68
N ASP A 414 1.04 11.99 22.81
CA ASP A 414 -0.04 11.06 23.13
C ASP A 414 -0.39 10.24 21.89
N ALA A 415 0.13 9.01 21.81
CA ALA A 415 -0.03 8.10 20.70
C ALA A 415 -1.48 7.64 20.52
N ASP A 416 -2.24 7.47 21.60
CA ASP A 416 -3.65 7.06 21.54
C ASP A 416 -4.53 8.19 21.01
N ALA A 417 -4.36 9.40 21.51
CA ALA A 417 -5.08 10.55 20.99
C ALA A 417 -4.74 10.82 19.51
N ARG A 418 -3.49 10.58 19.09
CA ARG A 418 -3.08 10.67 17.69
C ARG A 418 -3.81 9.64 16.82
N GLN A 419 -3.91 8.38 17.25
CA GLN A 419 -4.65 7.35 16.53
C GLN A 419 -6.15 7.65 16.50
N GLN A 420 -6.72 8.11 17.61
CA GLN A 420 -8.13 8.51 17.66
C GLN A 420 -8.45 9.59 16.62
N ARG A 421 -7.64 10.66 16.55
CA ARG A 421 -7.82 11.71 15.53
C ARG A 421 -7.72 11.15 14.13
N ARG A 422 -6.71 10.32 13.84
CA ARG A 422 -6.50 9.74 12.52
C ARG A 422 -7.67 8.88 12.06
N VAL A 423 -8.19 8.01 12.93
CA VAL A 423 -9.37 7.17 12.64
C VAL A 423 -10.61 8.04 12.43
N ALA A 424 -10.82 9.06 13.28
CA ALA A 424 -11.95 9.98 13.15
C ALA A 424 -11.89 10.79 11.84
N GLU A 425 -10.76 11.43 11.54
CA GLU A 425 -10.58 12.24 10.33
C GLU A 425 -10.81 11.41 9.04
N LEU A 426 -10.28 10.18 8.97
CA LEU A 426 -10.47 9.30 7.82
C LEU A 426 -11.92 8.79 7.73
N SER A 427 -12.55 8.43 8.85
CA SER A 427 -13.97 8.04 8.87
C SER A 427 -14.87 9.17 8.41
N GLU A 428 -14.66 10.38 8.91
CA GLU A 428 -15.41 11.56 8.49
C GLU A 428 -15.19 11.88 7.00
N PHE A 429 -13.97 11.73 6.52
CA PHE A 429 -13.65 11.91 5.10
C PHE A 429 -14.43 10.91 4.24
N CYS A 430 -14.43 9.63 4.58
CA CYS A 430 -15.20 8.61 3.86
C CYS A 430 -16.70 8.94 3.85
N GLN A 431 -17.26 9.37 4.97
CA GLN A 431 -18.67 9.78 5.06
C GLN A 431 -18.97 11.02 4.19
N ARG A 432 -18.04 12.01 4.12
CA ARG A 432 -18.20 13.14 3.21
C ARG A 432 -18.16 12.71 1.74
N LEU A 433 -17.25 11.81 1.39
CA LEU A 433 -17.18 11.23 0.03
C LEU A 433 -18.49 10.50 -0.34
N GLN A 434 -19.03 9.71 0.59
CA GLN A 434 -20.30 9.01 0.38
C GLN A 434 -21.44 9.99 0.09
N ARG A 435 -21.60 11.04 0.90
CA ARG A 435 -22.61 12.09 0.65
C ARG A 435 -22.42 12.78 -0.70
N ARG A 436 -21.17 13.11 -1.07
CA ARG A 436 -20.86 13.73 -2.37
C ARG A 436 -21.10 12.79 -3.56
N SER A 437 -21.00 11.49 -3.36
CA SER A 437 -21.20 10.50 -4.42
C SER A 437 -22.65 10.46 -4.94
N GLU A 438 -23.64 10.89 -4.15
CA GLU A 438 -25.04 10.94 -4.57
C GLU A 438 -25.22 11.89 -5.74
N SER A 439 -24.74 13.14 -5.62
CA SER A 439 -24.82 14.12 -6.70
C SER A 439 -23.98 13.72 -7.92
N GLY A 440 -22.81 13.08 -7.69
CA GLY A 440 -21.98 12.56 -8.78
C GLY A 440 -22.66 11.43 -9.56
N ARG A 441 -23.30 10.49 -8.85
CA ARG A 441 -24.08 9.42 -9.50
C ARG A 441 -25.26 9.97 -10.26
N GLU A 442 -25.98 10.92 -9.70
CA GLU A 442 -27.10 11.59 -10.37
C GLU A 442 -26.68 12.27 -11.67
N ALA A 443 -25.56 13.03 -11.63
CA ALA A 443 -25.01 13.68 -12.81
C ALA A 443 -24.58 12.67 -13.90
N LEU A 444 -23.96 11.54 -13.50
CA LEU A 444 -23.60 10.46 -14.42
C LEU A 444 -24.84 9.80 -15.01
N TRP A 445 -25.86 9.54 -14.19
CA TRP A 445 -27.13 8.96 -14.63
C TRP A 445 -27.83 9.84 -15.64
N GLN A 446 -27.92 11.15 -15.36
CA GLN A 446 -28.50 12.13 -16.30
C GLN A 446 -27.70 12.22 -17.61
N ALA A 447 -26.37 12.18 -17.53
CA ALA A 447 -25.51 12.23 -18.73
C ALA A 447 -25.58 10.95 -19.59
N THR A 448 -25.93 9.79 -18.98
CA THR A 448 -26.01 8.49 -19.66
C THR A 448 -27.42 8.07 -19.98
N THR A 449 -28.45 8.79 -19.49
CA THR A 449 -29.85 8.50 -19.81
C THR A 449 -30.08 8.77 -21.31
N PRO A 450 -30.46 7.77 -22.10
CA PRO A 450 -30.71 7.96 -23.52
C PRO A 450 -31.82 8.99 -23.74
N GLN A 451 -31.68 9.77 -24.82
CA GLN A 451 -32.75 10.63 -25.25
C GLN A 451 -34.03 9.76 -25.52
N PRO A 452 -35.25 10.31 -25.34
CA PRO A 452 -36.49 9.57 -25.60
C PRO A 452 -36.45 8.96 -26.99
N GLY A 453 -36.53 7.65 -27.10
CA GLY A 453 -36.51 6.91 -28.37
C GLY A 453 -35.34 5.93 -28.54
N VAL A 454 -34.42 5.84 -27.60
CA VAL A 454 -33.37 4.79 -27.63
C VAL A 454 -33.90 3.52 -27.00
N ASP A 455 -33.97 2.45 -27.82
CA ASP A 455 -34.37 1.11 -27.39
C ASP A 455 -33.22 0.45 -26.61
N TRP A 456 -33.47 0.04 -25.37
CA TRP A 456 -32.49 -0.66 -24.50
C TRP A 456 -32.35 -2.16 -24.85
N ALA A 457 -33.11 -2.66 -25.85
CA ALA A 457 -33.18 -4.07 -26.22
C ALA A 457 -32.27 -4.43 -27.41
N GLY A 458 -31.32 -3.56 -27.80
CA GLY A 458 -30.35 -3.80 -28.87
C GLY A 458 -29.05 -4.41 -28.41
#